data_e5aa0159e52cc3de0fc78c5b0185fb2a
#
_entry.id   e5aa0159e52cc3de0fc78c5b0185fb2a
#
_cell.length_a   1.000
_cell.length_b   1.000
_cell.length_c   1.000
_cell.angle_alpha   90.00
_cell.angle_beta   90.00
_cell.angle_gamma   90.00
#
_symmetry.space_group_name_H-M   'P 1'
#
loop_
_entity.id
_entity.type
_entity.pdbx_description
1 polymer ?
#
loop_
_entity_poly.entity_id
_entity_poly.type
_entity_poly.pdbx_seq_one_letter_code
_entity_poly.pdbx_strand_id
1 'polypeptide(L)'
;MTAFNNELYLKLQAENISKRIEQFNNKLYLEFGGKIFDDYHASRVLPGFKIDSKVQMLLGLKEKVEVIITISASDIQHSKVRADNGISYEDEVVRMINAFKNLDLYVGSVVVTRYNKEPEIKRFERKLKAMNIPMFYHYSIPGYPTDTNKVVSEEGFGKNDYIETTKSLIVVTAPGPGSGKMATCLSQLYHENKHGVCAGYAKYETFPIWNLALKHPVNLAYEAATADLNDVNMIDPFHFSAYNEVATNYNRDVEVFPILDALFKKIYGESPYKSPTDMGVNMVGFCIEDEDAVKEACSQEIIRRYYDAKVNLLIGKGTEVEIEKINLIMGQIGTSINERKVAGIALEKASKDKVPVLAIELNDGTIITGKQTYLLTATSAALLNSIKHLAGIKDKLKLISPTIIEPLQKLKKEVLGKSNVRLNAQDLLTVLSIAAPTNPIIEEALNLITSLKGAEAHSTVLLAYEDQSVLKSLRLNVTQEAVLRGE
;
A
#
# COMPACT_ATOMS: atom_id res chain seq x y z
N MET A 1 18.48 -4.94 -13.25
CA MET A 1 19.11 -5.82 -12.23
C MET A 1 18.13 -5.97 -11.09
N THR A 2 18.01 -7.16 -10.52
CA THR A 2 17.17 -7.40 -9.32
C THR A 2 18.07 -7.18 -8.12
N ALA A 3 17.76 -6.16 -7.30
CA ALA A 3 18.52 -5.81 -6.11
C ALA A 3 18.02 -6.54 -4.85
N PHE A 4 16.91 -7.24 -4.97
CA PHE A 4 16.26 -7.97 -3.90
C PHE A 4 15.92 -9.40 -4.34
N ASN A 5 16.33 -10.38 -3.57
CA ASN A 5 16.06 -11.79 -3.83
C ASN A 5 14.70 -12.21 -3.25
N ASN A 6 13.67 -12.12 -4.07
CA ASN A 6 12.31 -12.41 -3.64
C ASN A 6 12.07 -13.91 -3.32
N GLU A 7 12.79 -14.83 -3.98
CA GLU A 7 12.65 -16.28 -3.71
C GLU A 7 13.26 -16.63 -2.34
N LEU A 8 14.46 -16.11 -2.08
CA LEU A 8 15.10 -16.26 -0.76
C LEU A 8 14.20 -15.67 0.34
N TYR A 9 13.61 -14.49 0.09
CA TYR A 9 12.70 -13.85 1.04
C TYR A 9 11.49 -14.74 1.36
N LEU A 10 10.80 -15.29 0.36
CA LEU A 10 9.64 -16.15 0.58
C LEU A 10 10.02 -17.39 1.42
N LYS A 11 11.18 -17.97 1.14
CA LYS A 11 11.70 -19.13 1.89
C LYS A 11 12.00 -18.76 3.35
N LEU A 12 12.85 -17.76 3.59
CA LEU A 12 13.25 -17.36 4.95
C LEU A 12 12.06 -16.89 5.77
N GLN A 13 11.13 -16.16 5.16
CA GLN A 13 9.93 -15.66 5.82
C GLN A 13 9.00 -16.82 6.27
N ALA A 14 8.77 -17.80 5.40
CA ALA A 14 7.96 -18.97 5.72
C ALA A 14 8.63 -19.85 6.81
N GLU A 15 9.94 -20.02 6.75
CA GLU A 15 10.72 -20.75 7.77
C GLU A 15 10.64 -20.04 9.13
N ASN A 16 10.81 -18.71 9.16
CA ASN A 16 10.75 -17.95 10.40
C ASN A 16 9.35 -18.01 11.05
N ILE A 17 8.29 -17.87 10.25
CA ILE A 17 6.92 -18.04 10.74
C ILE A 17 6.69 -19.48 11.25
N SER A 18 7.17 -20.50 10.55
CA SER A 18 7.02 -21.90 10.98
C SER A 18 7.72 -22.15 12.31
N LYS A 19 8.96 -21.66 12.52
CA LYS A 19 9.67 -21.72 13.80
C LYS A 19 8.90 -21.03 14.91
N ARG A 20 8.28 -19.88 14.61
CA ARG A 20 7.46 -19.15 15.57
C ARG A 20 6.19 -19.92 15.96
N ILE A 21 5.55 -20.62 15.03
CA ILE A 21 4.41 -21.51 15.30
C ILE A 21 4.83 -22.63 16.26
N GLU A 22 5.97 -23.30 16.00
CA GLU A 22 6.49 -24.38 16.84
C GLU A 22 6.82 -23.90 18.27
N GLN A 23 7.35 -22.70 18.41
CA GLN A 23 7.67 -22.08 19.69
C GLN A 23 6.43 -21.92 20.60
N PHE A 24 5.25 -21.78 20.04
CA PHE A 24 3.98 -21.56 20.75
C PHE A 24 3.00 -22.74 20.59
N ASN A 25 3.44 -23.94 20.85
CA ASN A 25 2.62 -25.17 20.86
C ASN A 25 1.76 -25.32 19.60
N ASN A 26 2.30 -24.97 18.44
CA ASN A 26 1.65 -25.04 17.14
C ASN A 26 0.43 -24.13 16.97
N LYS A 27 0.37 -22.97 17.70
CA LYS A 27 -0.67 -21.97 17.46
C LYS A 27 -0.12 -20.55 17.53
N LEU A 28 -0.24 -19.81 16.42
CA LEU A 28 0.28 -18.46 16.26
C LEU A 28 -0.77 -17.52 15.68
N TYR A 29 -1.06 -16.43 16.37
CA TYR A 29 -1.83 -15.30 15.86
C TYR A 29 -0.88 -14.30 15.21
N LEU A 30 -0.95 -14.17 13.90
CA LEU A 30 -0.10 -13.28 13.10
C LEU A 30 -0.89 -12.03 12.71
N GLU A 31 -0.59 -10.91 13.39
CA GLU A 31 -1.09 -9.61 12.96
C GLU A 31 -0.44 -9.21 11.65
N PHE A 32 -1.24 -9.09 10.61
CA PHE A 32 -0.76 -8.79 9.27
C PHE A 32 -0.91 -7.28 8.98
N GLY A 33 0.21 -6.57 9.02
CA GLY A 33 0.28 -5.13 8.75
C GLY A 33 0.34 -4.81 7.26
N GLY A 34 -0.12 -3.60 6.91
CA GLY A 34 -0.07 -3.08 5.55
C GLY A 34 -1.00 -3.81 4.57
N LYS A 35 -0.75 -3.59 3.27
CA LYS A 35 -1.53 -4.19 2.18
C LYS A 35 -1.03 -5.60 1.88
N ILE A 36 -1.95 -6.58 1.84
CA ILE A 36 -1.61 -7.98 1.54
C ILE A 36 -1.44 -8.20 0.04
N PHE A 37 -2.36 -7.67 -0.77
CA PHE A 37 -2.43 -7.98 -2.21
C PHE A 37 -1.58 -7.05 -3.08
N ASP A 38 -1.31 -5.82 -2.61
CA ASP A 38 -0.74 -4.76 -3.44
C ASP A 38 0.31 -3.96 -2.65
N ASP A 39 1.45 -4.57 -2.30
CA ASP A 39 2.54 -3.88 -1.59
C ASP A 39 3.43 -3.10 -2.57
N TYR A 40 2.85 -2.02 -3.12
CA TYR A 40 3.55 -1.17 -4.07
C TYR A 40 4.73 -0.41 -3.47
N HIS A 41 4.69 -0.06 -2.17
CA HIS A 41 5.80 0.63 -1.54
C HIS A 41 7.04 -0.27 -1.50
N ALA A 42 6.90 -1.50 -1.01
CA ALA A 42 7.99 -2.46 -0.97
C ALA A 42 8.59 -2.71 -2.37
N SER A 43 7.75 -2.89 -3.39
CA SER A 43 8.24 -3.11 -4.76
C SER A 43 8.97 -1.91 -5.39
N ARG A 44 8.73 -0.69 -4.88
CA ARG A 44 9.41 0.52 -5.35
C ARG A 44 10.75 0.76 -4.68
N VAL A 45 10.89 0.39 -3.41
CA VAL A 45 12.13 0.61 -2.64
C VAL A 45 13.07 -0.59 -2.66
N LEU A 46 12.57 -1.76 -3.05
CA LEU A 46 13.31 -3.02 -3.15
C LEU A 46 13.14 -3.60 -4.58
N PRO A 47 13.97 -3.17 -5.56
CA PRO A 47 13.88 -3.69 -6.93
C PRO A 47 14.06 -5.20 -6.98
N GLY A 48 13.02 -5.93 -7.40
CA GLY A 48 12.93 -7.38 -7.35
C GLY A 48 11.87 -7.92 -6.38
N PHE A 49 11.43 -7.13 -5.40
CA PHE A 49 10.30 -7.49 -4.53
C PHE A 49 9.00 -7.52 -5.35
N LYS A 50 8.31 -8.64 -5.34
CA LYS A 50 7.03 -8.80 -6.06
C LYS A 50 5.88 -8.26 -5.20
N ILE A 51 4.97 -7.51 -5.81
CA ILE A 51 3.83 -6.87 -5.12
C ILE A 51 2.91 -7.86 -4.40
N ASP A 52 2.89 -9.12 -4.82
CA ASP A 52 2.11 -10.22 -4.27
C ASP A 52 2.92 -11.15 -3.34
N SER A 53 4.16 -10.78 -2.98
CA SER A 53 5.04 -11.62 -2.15
C SER A 53 4.39 -12.05 -0.84
N LYS A 54 3.60 -11.18 -0.21
CA LYS A 54 2.87 -11.51 1.02
C LYS A 54 1.85 -12.63 0.80
N VAL A 55 1.15 -12.59 -0.33
CA VAL A 55 0.20 -13.62 -0.73
C VAL A 55 0.92 -14.92 -1.06
N GLN A 56 2.01 -14.86 -1.82
CA GLN A 56 2.82 -16.03 -2.18
C GLN A 56 3.38 -16.73 -0.93
N MET A 57 3.81 -15.97 0.07
CA MET A 57 4.24 -16.52 1.36
C MET A 57 3.10 -17.26 2.06
N LEU A 58 1.88 -16.68 2.11
CA LEU A 58 0.71 -17.35 2.71
C LEU A 58 0.34 -18.63 1.93
N LEU A 59 0.44 -18.63 0.61
CA LEU A 59 0.21 -19.81 -0.22
C LEU A 59 1.21 -20.92 0.08
N GLY A 60 2.47 -20.59 0.36
CA GLY A 60 3.48 -21.53 0.82
C GLY A 60 3.16 -22.18 2.18
N LEU A 61 2.29 -21.57 2.98
CA LEU A 61 1.83 -22.07 4.28
C LEU A 61 0.34 -22.46 4.30
N LYS A 62 -0.28 -22.60 3.13
CA LYS A 62 -1.73 -22.71 2.91
C LYS A 62 -2.44 -23.66 3.88
N GLU A 63 -1.88 -24.85 4.08
CA GLU A 63 -2.50 -25.88 4.93
C GLU A 63 -2.56 -25.49 6.41
N LYS A 64 -1.71 -24.56 6.84
CA LYS A 64 -1.62 -24.06 8.21
C LYS A 64 -2.41 -22.77 8.44
N VAL A 65 -2.86 -22.08 7.36
CA VAL A 65 -3.43 -20.72 7.41
C VAL A 65 -4.93 -20.74 7.62
N GLU A 66 -5.39 -19.93 8.57
CA GLU A 66 -6.77 -19.47 8.72
C GLU A 66 -6.78 -17.95 8.79
N VAL A 67 -7.63 -17.31 8.00
CA VAL A 67 -7.69 -15.84 7.92
C VAL A 67 -8.87 -15.33 8.74
N ILE A 68 -8.61 -14.38 9.62
CA ILE A 68 -9.59 -13.54 10.32
C ILE A 68 -9.49 -12.12 9.78
N ILE A 69 -10.60 -11.54 9.35
CA ILE A 69 -10.63 -10.16 8.85
C ILE A 69 -11.32 -9.28 9.90
N THR A 70 -10.63 -8.24 10.36
CA THR A 70 -11.18 -7.29 11.34
C THR A 70 -11.67 -6.02 10.66
N ILE A 71 -12.79 -5.47 11.15
CA ILE A 71 -13.33 -4.18 10.73
C ILE A 71 -13.93 -3.47 11.93
N SER A 72 -13.72 -2.14 12.04
CA SER A 72 -14.33 -1.36 13.14
C SER A 72 -15.81 -1.10 12.89
N ALA A 73 -16.63 -1.21 13.92
CA ALA A 73 -18.06 -0.85 13.86
C ALA A 73 -18.25 0.60 13.38
N SER A 74 -17.41 1.52 13.84
CA SER A 74 -17.40 2.92 13.40
C SER A 74 -17.10 3.08 11.91
N ASP A 75 -16.20 2.27 11.33
CA ASP A 75 -15.88 2.34 9.89
C ASP A 75 -17.07 1.88 9.03
N ILE A 76 -17.86 0.90 9.51
CA ILE A 76 -19.11 0.47 8.86
C ILE A 76 -20.17 1.55 8.99
N GLN A 77 -20.39 2.07 10.20
CA GLN A 77 -21.39 3.10 10.50
C GLN A 77 -21.23 4.35 9.65
N HIS A 78 -19.99 4.82 9.48
CA HIS A 78 -19.69 6.01 8.71
C HIS A 78 -19.38 5.74 7.23
N SER A 79 -19.58 4.49 6.77
CA SER A 79 -19.28 4.06 5.39
C SER A 79 -17.89 4.54 4.94
N LYS A 80 -16.88 4.37 5.81
CA LYS A 80 -15.51 4.84 5.56
C LYS A 80 -14.96 4.27 4.27
N VAL A 81 -14.43 5.16 3.44
CA VAL A 81 -13.91 4.83 2.10
C VAL A 81 -12.38 4.80 2.12
N ARG A 82 -11.79 3.86 1.39
CA ARG A 82 -10.35 3.80 1.17
C ARG A 82 -9.91 4.91 0.19
N ALA A 83 -8.92 5.68 0.59
CA ALA A 83 -8.41 6.80 -0.22
C ALA A 83 -7.74 6.34 -1.54
N ASP A 84 -7.23 5.10 -1.59
CA ASP A 84 -6.47 4.59 -2.73
C ASP A 84 -7.33 4.02 -3.86
N ASN A 85 -8.53 3.51 -3.56
CA ASN A 85 -9.40 2.85 -4.56
C ASN A 85 -10.87 3.29 -4.51
N GLY A 86 -11.26 4.15 -3.57
CA GLY A 86 -12.62 4.68 -3.47
C GLY A 86 -13.68 3.67 -3.01
N ILE A 87 -13.28 2.48 -2.55
CA ILE A 87 -14.18 1.41 -2.08
C ILE A 87 -14.43 1.58 -0.57
N SER A 88 -15.67 1.33 -0.11
CA SER A 88 -15.96 1.32 1.31
C SER A 88 -15.18 0.22 2.04
N TYR A 89 -14.87 0.40 3.33
CA TYR A 89 -14.20 -0.65 4.12
C TYR A 89 -15.05 -1.93 4.18
N GLU A 90 -16.37 -1.81 4.23
CA GLU A 90 -17.29 -2.93 4.17
C GLU A 90 -17.16 -3.73 2.87
N ASP A 91 -17.12 -3.04 1.72
CA ASP A 91 -16.96 -3.70 0.42
C ASP A 91 -15.54 -4.23 0.22
N GLU A 92 -14.54 -3.57 0.81
CA GLU A 92 -13.17 -4.07 0.82
C GLU A 92 -13.05 -5.40 1.58
N VAL A 93 -13.74 -5.56 2.72
CA VAL A 93 -13.80 -6.86 3.41
C VAL A 93 -14.36 -7.95 2.50
N VAL A 94 -15.43 -7.65 1.76
CA VAL A 94 -16.03 -8.60 0.81
C VAL A 94 -15.05 -8.94 -0.33
N ARG A 95 -14.35 -7.92 -0.85
CA ARG A 95 -13.30 -8.10 -1.87
C ARG A 95 -12.17 -8.99 -1.35
N MET A 96 -11.71 -8.76 -0.11
CA MET A 96 -10.68 -9.57 0.52
C MET A 96 -11.12 -11.04 0.70
N ILE A 97 -12.34 -11.27 1.18
CA ILE A 97 -12.90 -12.63 1.33
C ILE A 97 -12.87 -13.37 -0.02
N ASN A 98 -13.37 -12.73 -1.08
CA ASN A 98 -13.37 -13.33 -2.42
C ASN A 98 -11.96 -13.56 -2.95
N ALA A 99 -11.03 -12.62 -2.72
CA ALA A 99 -9.65 -12.78 -3.14
C ALA A 99 -8.96 -13.95 -2.44
N PHE A 100 -9.14 -14.10 -1.12
CA PHE A 100 -8.60 -15.25 -0.38
C PHE A 100 -9.22 -16.58 -0.83
N LYS A 101 -10.55 -16.63 -1.00
CA LYS A 101 -11.25 -17.84 -1.49
C LYS A 101 -10.78 -18.24 -2.90
N ASN A 102 -10.56 -17.29 -3.80
CA ASN A 102 -10.04 -17.56 -5.15
C ASN A 102 -8.61 -18.12 -5.15
N LEU A 103 -7.88 -17.91 -4.06
CA LEU A 103 -6.54 -18.47 -3.83
C LEU A 103 -6.59 -19.75 -2.98
N ASP A 104 -7.80 -20.29 -2.73
CA ASP A 104 -8.05 -21.41 -1.83
C ASP A 104 -7.44 -21.24 -0.43
N LEU A 105 -7.37 -20.01 0.09
CA LEU A 105 -7.03 -19.73 1.47
C LEU A 105 -8.30 -19.72 2.33
N TYR A 106 -8.26 -20.40 3.47
CA TYR A 106 -9.40 -20.53 4.34
C TYR A 106 -9.69 -19.23 5.10
N VAL A 107 -10.84 -18.62 4.86
CA VAL A 107 -11.34 -17.48 5.62
C VAL A 107 -12.28 -17.99 6.70
N GLY A 108 -11.80 -18.02 7.95
CA GLY A 108 -12.54 -18.56 9.10
C GLY A 108 -13.65 -17.62 9.56
N SER A 109 -13.38 -16.31 9.66
CA SER A 109 -14.35 -15.38 10.22
C SER A 109 -14.07 -13.91 9.90
N VAL A 110 -15.06 -13.06 10.21
CA VAL A 110 -14.93 -11.61 10.27
C VAL A 110 -15.21 -11.15 11.70
N VAL A 111 -14.41 -10.23 12.22
CA VAL A 111 -14.58 -9.64 13.56
C VAL A 111 -14.96 -8.18 13.42
N VAL A 112 -16.10 -7.80 13.97
CA VAL A 112 -16.50 -6.40 14.14
C VAL A 112 -15.97 -5.91 15.48
N THR A 113 -14.99 -5.01 15.44
CA THR A 113 -14.31 -4.48 16.63
C THR A 113 -14.96 -3.19 17.12
N ARG A 114 -14.78 -2.86 18.41
CA ARG A 114 -15.37 -1.68 19.06
C ARG A 114 -16.89 -1.61 18.91
N TYR A 115 -17.54 -2.77 18.91
CA TYR A 115 -18.97 -2.90 18.74
C TYR A 115 -19.73 -2.39 19.96
N ASN A 116 -20.71 -1.49 19.76
CA ASN A 116 -21.60 -0.95 20.79
C ASN A 116 -23.08 -1.04 20.36
N LYS A 117 -23.43 -2.09 19.61
CA LYS A 117 -24.78 -2.37 19.11
C LYS A 117 -25.27 -1.39 18.02
N GLU A 118 -24.38 -0.90 17.17
CA GLU A 118 -24.71 -0.05 16.03
C GLU A 118 -25.67 -0.79 15.07
N PRO A 119 -26.83 -0.20 14.69
CA PRO A 119 -27.85 -0.88 13.89
C PRO A 119 -27.39 -1.21 12.46
N GLU A 120 -26.43 -0.45 11.91
CA GLU A 120 -25.88 -0.65 10.57
C GLU A 120 -25.18 -2.00 10.41
N ILE A 121 -24.65 -2.54 11.51
CA ILE A 121 -23.94 -3.83 11.53
C ILE A 121 -24.84 -4.99 11.09
N LYS A 122 -26.14 -4.94 11.36
CA LYS A 122 -27.10 -5.98 10.95
C LYS A 122 -27.19 -6.17 9.43
N ARG A 123 -26.96 -5.10 8.66
CA ARG A 123 -26.90 -5.19 7.19
C ARG A 123 -25.65 -5.95 6.76
N PHE A 124 -24.53 -5.62 7.34
CA PHE A 124 -23.25 -6.26 7.06
C PHE A 124 -23.26 -7.74 7.49
N GLU A 125 -23.82 -8.05 8.66
CA GLU A 125 -24.01 -9.42 9.14
C GLU A 125 -24.80 -10.28 8.14
N ARG A 126 -25.93 -9.76 7.62
CA ARG A 126 -26.72 -10.48 6.60
C ARG A 126 -25.92 -10.74 5.32
N LYS A 127 -25.07 -9.79 4.91
CA LYS A 127 -24.18 -9.92 3.74
C LYS A 127 -23.15 -11.03 3.95
N LEU A 128 -22.50 -11.09 5.12
CA LEU A 128 -21.54 -12.15 5.47
C LEU A 128 -22.20 -13.52 5.60
N LYS A 129 -23.39 -13.57 6.21
CA LYS A 129 -24.19 -14.81 6.32
C LYS A 129 -24.53 -15.39 4.95
N ALA A 130 -24.89 -14.55 3.97
CA ALA A 130 -25.12 -14.97 2.59
C ALA A 130 -23.87 -15.54 1.91
N MET A 131 -22.68 -15.19 2.39
CA MET A 131 -21.38 -15.70 1.91
C MET A 131 -20.88 -16.91 2.71
N ASN A 132 -21.65 -17.40 3.71
CA ASN A 132 -21.28 -18.43 4.67
C ASN A 132 -20.00 -18.08 5.44
N ILE A 133 -19.85 -16.83 5.88
CA ILE A 133 -18.76 -16.36 6.73
C ILE A 133 -19.32 -16.04 8.11
N PRO A 134 -18.82 -16.68 9.18
CA PRO A 134 -19.16 -16.34 10.56
C PRO A 134 -18.71 -14.93 10.91
N MET A 135 -19.51 -14.23 11.72
CA MET A 135 -19.16 -12.91 12.25
C MET A 135 -19.15 -12.94 13.77
N PHE A 136 -18.12 -12.34 14.36
CA PHE A 136 -17.91 -12.24 15.81
C PHE A 136 -17.82 -10.80 16.24
N TYR A 137 -18.08 -10.53 17.52
CA TYR A 137 -18.11 -9.19 18.09
C TYR A 137 -17.03 -9.02 19.16
N HIS A 138 -16.23 -7.97 18.99
CA HIS A 138 -15.33 -7.46 20.03
C HIS A 138 -15.79 -6.08 20.46
N TYR A 139 -16.05 -5.94 21.74
CA TYR A 139 -16.69 -4.75 22.31
C TYR A 139 -15.66 -3.65 22.64
N SER A 140 -16.14 -2.43 22.77
CA SER A 140 -15.33 -1.33 23.31
C SER A 140 -15.02 -1.59 24.78
N ILE A 141 -13.74 -1.57 25.13
CA ILE A 141 -13.28 -1.75 26.52
C ILE A 141 -12.87 -0.37 27.06
N PRO A 142 -13.59 0.18 28.04
CA PRO A 142 -13.22 1.45 28.66
C PRO A 142 -11.83 1.37 29.32
N GLY A 143 -10.96 2.34 29.03
CA GLY A 143 -9.59 2.35 29.51
C GLY A 143 -8.58 1.58 28.66
N TYR A 144 -9.01 0.95 27.55
CA TYR A 144 -8.08 0.31 26.59
C TYR A 144 -7.16 1.37 25.94
N PRO A 145 -5.85 1.09 25.80
CA PRO A 145 -5.11 -0.10 26.24
C PRO A 145 -4.45 0.03 27.62
N THR A 146 -4.56 1.16 28.31
CA THR A 146 -3.76 1.53 29.50
C THR A 146 -4.20 0.87 30.78
N ASP A 147 -5.51 0.66 30.96
CA ASP A 147 -6.03 -0.08 32.11
C ASP A 147 -5.91 -1.60 31.89
N THR A 148 -4.68 -2.10 32.00
CA THR A 148 -4.37 -3.51 31.71
C THR A 148 -5.10 -4.49 32.65
N ASN A 149 -5.49 -4.07 33.87
CA ASN A 149 -6.29 -4.90 34.77
C ASN A 149 -7.67 -5.15 34.23
N LYS A 150 -8.31 -4.10 33.73
CA LYS A 150 -9.64 -4.19 33.16
C LYS A 150 -9.63 -4.85 31.78
N VAL A 151 -8.60 -4.53 30.96
CA VAL A 151 -8.45 -5.12 29.63
C VAL A 151 -8.33 -6.64 29.69
N VAL A 152 -7.46 -7.17 30.58
CA VAL A 152 -7.26 -8.62 30.78
C VAL A 152 -8.16 -9.10 31.93
N SER A 153 -9.48 -9.03 31.74
CA SER A 153 -10.48 -9.47 32.71
C SER A 153 -11.73 -9.97 31.99
N GLU A 154 -12.69 -10.55 32.75
CA GLU A 154 -13.99 -10.96 32.24
C GLU A 154 -14.82 -9.79 31.68
N GLU A 155 -14.61 -8.58 32.21
CA GLU A 155 -15.26 -7.36 31.76
C GLU A 155 -14.58 -6.71 30.55
N GLY A 156 -13.34 -7.09 30.27
CA GLY A 156 -12.53 -6.67 29.15
C GLY A 156 -12.55 -7.69 28.01
N PHE A 157 -11.43 -8.36 27.80
CA PHE A 157 -11.33 -9.39 26.75
C PHE A 157 -12.31 -10.55 26.94
N GLY A 158 -12.71 -10.87 28.18
CA GLY A 158 -13.67 -11.91 28.47
C GLY A 158 -15.07 -11.66 27.89
N LYS A 159 -15.44 -10.40 27.61
CA LYS A 159 -16.71 -10.05 26.92
C LYS A 159 -16.68 -10.27 25.42
N ASN A 160 -15.49 -10.28 24.83
CA ASN A 160 -15.34 -10.48 23.40
C ASN A 160 -15.64 -11.93 23.05
N ASP A 161 -16.23 -12.12 21.88
CA ASP A 161 -16.50 -13.48 21.40
C ASP A 161 -15.17 -14.24 21.22
N TYR A 162 -15.12 -15.46 21.71
CA TYR A 162 -14.05 -16.40 21.39
C TYR A 162 -14.29 -16.99 20.00
N ILE A 163 -13.24 -17.01 19.18
CA ILE A 163 -13.24 -17.59 17.84
C ILE A 163 -12.51 -18.92 17.92
N GLU A 164 -13.25 -20.01 17.86
CA GLU A 164 -12.64 -21.34 17.79
C GLU A 164 -11.99 -21.55 16.43
N THR A 165 -10.67 -21.43 16.39
CA THR A 165 -9.86 -21.55 15.16
C THR A 165 -9.30 -22.96 15.01
N THR A 166 -9.20 -23.43 13.74
CA THR A 166 -8.87 -24.82 13.40
C THR A 166 -7.42 -25.02 12.92
N LYS A 167 -6.76 -23.93 12.51
CA LYS A 167 -5.41 -23.98 11.95
C LYS A 167 -4.34 -23.52 12.94
N SER A 168 -3.09 -23.78 12.62
CA SER A 168 -1.94 -23.40 13.47
C SER A 168 -1.46 -21.95 13.23
N LEU A 169 -1.73 -21.36 12.07
CA LEU A 169 -1.40 -19.98 11.73
C LEU A 169 -2.68 -19.17 11.51
N ILE A 170 -2.99 -18.31 12.45
CA ILE A 170 -4.16 -17.44 12.39
C ILE A 170 -3.72 -16.07 11.89
N VAL A 171 -4.01 -15.74 10.65
CA VAL A 171 -3.68 -14.46 10.03
C VAL A 171 -4.78 -13.46 10.30
N VAL A 172 -4.48 -12.44 11.10
CA VAL A 172 -5.42 -11.36 11.42
C VAL A 172 -5.12 -10.14 10.56
N THR A 173 -6.02 -9.82 9.65
CA THR A 173 -5.87 -8.73 8.69
C THR A 173 -7.08 -7.79 8.68
N ALA A 174 -7.01 -6.69 7.90
CA ALA A 174 -8.06 -5.67 7.88
C ALA A 174 -8.05 -4.85 6.58
N PRO A 175 -9.18 -4.19 6.23
CA PRO A 175 -9.26 -3.29 5.08
C PRO A 175 -8.38 -2.03 5.22
N GLY A 176 -7.99 -1.67 6.45
CA GLY A 176 -7.16 -0.51 6.71
C GLY A 176 -6.67 -0.39 8.16
N PRO A 177 -5.91 0.67 8.47
CA PRO A 177 -5.40 0.92 9.82
C PRO A 177 -6.54 1.21 10.81
N GLY A 178 -6.28 0.94 12.09
CA GLY A 178 -7.24 1.22 13.16
C GLY A 178 -8.43 0.26 13.25
N SER A 179 -8.47 -0.83 12.47
CA SER A 179 -9.56 -1.82 12.48
C SER A 179 -9.51 -2.82 13.64
N GLY A 180 -8.53 -2.71 14.55
CA GLY A 180 -8.46 -3.51 15.78
C GLY A 180 -7.76 -4.85 15.67
N LYS A 181 -6.86 -5.06 14.69
CA LYS A 181 -6.11 -6.32 14.50
C LYS A 181 -5.38 -6.78 15.76
N MET A 182 -4.53 -5.92 16.33
CA MET A 182 -3.78 -6.23 17.56
C MET A 182 -4.71 -6.58 18.72
N ALA A 183 -5.75 -5.77 18.96
CA ALA A 183 -6.72 -6.04 20.03
C ALA A 183 -7.44 -7.37 19.83
N THR A 184 -7.73 -7.76 18.58
CA THR A 184 -8.30 -9.07 18.25
C THR A 184 -7.33 -10.19 18.57
N CYS A 185 -6.06 -10.08 18.16
CA CYS A 185 -5.03 -11.06 18.51
C CYS A 185 -4.94 -11.24 20.03
N LEU A 186 -4.75 -10.14 20.78
CA LEU A 186 -4.61 -10.18 22.24
C LEU A 186 -5.85 -10.76 22.94
N SER A 187 -7.05 -10.41 22.48
CA SER A 187 -8.31 -10.97 22.98
C SER A 187 -8.38 -12.48 22.74
N GLN A 188 -8.00 -12.95 21.56
CA GLN A 188 -7.97 -14.39 21.28
C GLN A 188 -6.92 -15.11 22.14
N LEU A 189 -5.74 -14.52 22.33
CA LEU A 189 -4.72 -15.09 23.24
C LEU A 189 -5.21 -15.21 24.67
N TYR A 190 -6.00 -14.25 25.17
CA TYR A 190 -6.65 -14.34 26.46
C TYR A 190 -7.61 -15.56 26.55
N HIS A 191 -8.44 -15.74 25.55
CA HIS A 191 -9.36 -16.88 25.48
C HIS A 191 -8.63 -18.22 25.32
N GLU A 192 -7.63 -18.29 24.44
CA GLU A 192 -6.80 -19.48 24.25
C GLU A 192 -6.14 -19.92 25.56
N ASN A 193 -5.55 -18.97 26.27
CA ASN A 193 -4.90 -19.24 27.57
C ASN A 193 -5.91 -19.77 28.60
N LYS A 194 -7.14 -19.23 28.65
CA LYS A 194 -8.23 -19.75 29.48
C LYS A 194 -8.64 -21.18 29.14
N HIS A 195 -8.49 -21.58 27.89
CA HIS A 195 -8.73 -22.96 27.43
C HIS A 195 -7.48 -23.85 27.54
N GLY A 196 -6.39 -23.35 28.15
CA GLY A 196 -5.15 -24.10 28.34
C GLY A 196 -4.29 -24.20 27.09
N VAL A 197 -4.55 -23.39 26.07
CA VAL A 197 -3.77 -23.32 24.82
C VAL A 197 -2.77 -22.18 24.93
N CYS A 198 -1.45 -22.49 24.87
CA CYS A 198 -0.39 -21.51 24.83
C CYS A 198 -0.15 -21.05 23.39
N ALA A 199 -1.03 -20.17 22.88
CA ALA A 199 -0.88 -19.59 21.55
C ALA A 199 0.05 -18.37 21.57
N GLY A 200 0.81 -18.11 20.50
CA GLY A 200 1.72 -16.98 20.40
C GLY A 200 1.13 -15.81 19.59
N TYR A 201 1.79 -14.67 19.68
CA TYR A 201 1.55 -13.48 18.87
C TYR A 201 2.77 -13.20 17.99
N ALA A 202 2.54 -12.77 16.78
CA ALA A 202 3.58 -12.16 15.97
C ALA A 202 3.02 -11.02 15.12
N LYS A 203 3.89 -10.06 14.81
CA LYS A 203 3.57 -8.94 13.94
C LYS A 203 4.34 -9.07 12.64
N TYR A 204 3.61 -9.06 11.52
CA TYR A 204 4.19 -9.04 10.20
C TYR A 204 3.99 -7.67 9.56
N GLU A 205 5.08 -6.93 9.48
CA GLU A 205 5.17 -5.68 8.74
C GLU A 205 6.42 -5.72 7.87
N THR A 206 6.36 -5.15 6.69
CA THR A 206 7.52 -5.10 5.79
C THR A 206 8.55 -4.08 6.29
N PHE A 207 8.08 -2.99 6.91
CA PHE A 207 8.90 -1.88 7.37
C PHE A 207 8.50 -1.44 8.79
N PRO A 208 9.44 -0.83 9.57
CA PRO A 208 10.86 -0.70 9.25
C PRO A 208 11.55 -2.07 9.26
N ILE A 209 12.73 -2.14 8.64
CA ILE A 209 13.51 -3.37 8.60
C ILE A 209 14.46 -3.37 9.81
N TRP A 210 14.20 -4.24 10.76
CA TRP A 210 14.81 -4.23 12.09
C TRP A 210 16.33 -4.46 12.10
N ASN A 211 16.85 -5.29 11.20
CA ASN A 211 18.27 -5.63 11.11
C ASN A 211 19.09 -4.73 10.18
N LEU A 212 18.50 -3.64 9.69
CA LEU A 212 19.20 -2.60 8.95
C LEU A 212 19.48 -1.39 9.84
N ALA A 213 20.51 -0.63 9.50
CA ALA A 213 20.85 0.60 10.22
C ALA A 213 19.67 1.59 10.24
N LEU A 214 19.58 2.38 11.32
CA LEU A 214 18.53 3.38 11.51
C LEU A 214 18.35 4.30 10.28
N LYS A 215 19.47 4.72 9.68
CA LYS A 215 19.47 5.61 8.50
C LYS A 215 19.69 4.86 7.19
N HIS A 216 19.41 3.57 7.16
CA HIS A 216 19.44 2.81 5.93
C HIS A 216 18.42 3.39 4.92
N PRO A 217 18.74 3.49 3.62
CA PRO A 217 17.86 4.07 2.60
C PRO A 217 16.42 3.56 2.65
N VAL A 218 16.23 2.27 2.83
CA VAL A 218 14.90 1.63 2.92
C VAL A 218 14.11 2.13 4.14
N ASN A 219 14.75 2.24 5.31
CA ASN A 219 14.09 2.73 6.51
C ASN A 219 13.76 4.23 6.39
N LEU A 220 14.63 5.03 5.76
CA LEU A 220 14.36 6.44 5.46
C LEU A 220 13.21 6.62 4.45
N ALA A 221 13.15 5.77 3.43
CA ALA A 221 12.05 5.81 2.45
C ALA A 221 10.70 5.46 3.09
N TYR A 222 10.68 4.55 4.06
CA TYR A 222 9.47 4.25 4.84
C TYR A 222 9.05 5.43 5.73
N GLU A 223 10.00 6.08 6.41
CA GLU A 223 9.75 7.26 7.22
C GLU A 223 9.20 8.44 6.37
N ALA A 224 9.69 8.60 5.15
CA ALA A 224 9.12 9.55 4.20
C ALA A 224 7.69 9.16 3.74
N ALA A 225 7.42 7.87 3.61
CA ALA A 225 6.09 7.36 3.22
C ALA A 225 5.03 7.47 4.33
N THR A 226 5.46 7.65 5.58
CA THR A 226 4.61 7.78 6.77
C THR A 226 4.77 9.14 7.47
N ALA A 227 5.23 10.15 6.72
CA ALA A 227 5.48 11.48 7.24
C ALA A 227 4.22 12.13 7.84
N ASP A 228 3.05 11.84 7.26
CA ASP A 228 1.71 12.25 7.72
C ASP A 228 1.28 11.58 9.04
N LEU A 229 1.82 10.42 9.36
CA LEU A 229 1.52 9.67 10.58
C LEU A 229 2.48 10.00 11.73
N ASN A 230 3.52 10.78 11.49
CA ASN A 230 4.60 11.05 12.42
C ASN A 230 5.33 9.78 12.93
N ASP A 231 5.32 8.72 12.14
CA ASP A 231 6.17 7.56 12.39
C ASP A 231 7.64 7.96 12.18
N VAL A 232 8.49 7.68 13.17
CA VAL A 232 9.93 7.97 13.15
C VAL A 232 10.68 6.71 13.50
N ASN A 233 11.67 6.37 12.71
CA ASN A 233 12.55 5.25 13.01
C ASN A 233 13.41 5.57 14.25
N MET A 234 13.57 4.60 15.12
CA MET A 234 14.41 4.68 16.30
C MET A 234 15.08 3.34 16.61
N ILE A 235 16.16 3.39 17.39
CA ILE A 235 16.74 2.18 17.95
C ILE A 235 15.81 1.66 19.03
N ASP A 236 15.51 0.37 18.99
CA ASP A 236 14.71 -0.31 20.01
C ASP A 236 15.53 -0.44 21.32
N PRO A 237 15.20 0.34 22.36
CA PRO A 237 15.96 0.33 23.61
C PRO A 237 15.74 -0.96 24.42
N PHE A 238 14.58 -1.59 24.25
CA PHE A 238 14.25 -2.85 24.92
C PHE A 238 15.05 -4.00 24.32
N HIS A 239 15.18 -4.04 22.98
CA HIS A 239 15.99 -5.04 22.30
C HIS A 239 17.46 -4.90 22.67
N PHE A 240 17.99 -3.68 22.63
CA PHE A 240 19.35 -3.40 23.05
C PHE A 240 19.60 -3.82 24.51
N SER A 241 18.68 -3.49 25.42
CA SER A 241 18.80 -3.87 26.84
C SER A 241 18.75 -5.39 27.07
N ALA A 242 17.94 -6.12 26.28
CA ALA A 242 17.76 -7.56 26.46
C ALA A 242 18.88 -8.40 25.84
N TYR A 243 19.43 -7.95 24.69
CA TYR A 243 20.31 -8.77 23.85
C TYR A 243 21.67 -8.12 23.55
N ASN A 244 21.88 -6.86 23.93
CA ASN A 244 23.04 -6.04 23.53
C ASN A 244 23.21 -5.95 21.99
N GLU A 245 22.11 -6.01 21.27
CA GLU A 245 22.03 -5.92 19.80
C GLU A 245 21.22 -4.70 19.39
N VAL A 246 21.68 -4.00 18.34
CA VAL A 246 20.98 -2.84 17.81
C VAL A 246 19.93 -3.30 16.81
N ALA A 247 18.68 -2.92 17.05
CA ALA A 247 17.57 -3.15 16.14
C ALA A 247 16.85 -1.83 15.82
N THR A 248 16.42 -1.66 14.59
CA THR A 248 15.61 -0.52 14.16
C THR A 248 14.12 -0.84 14.29
N ASN A 249 13.40 0.03 14.95
CA ASN A 249 11.94 -0.04 15.06
C ASN A 249 11.36 1.37 14.89
N TYR A 250 10.06 1.57 14.95
CA TYR A 250 9.50 2.91 14.96
C TYR A 250 8.93 3.28 16.33
N ASN A 251 8.89 4.59 16.59
CA ASN A 251 8.51 5.16 17.88
C ASN A 251 7.22 4.57 18.43
N ARG A 252 6.20 4.40 17.64
CA ARG A 252 4.87 3.92 18.08
C ARG A 252 4.92 2.51 18.68
N ASP A 253 5.69 1.58 18.10
CA ASP A 253 5.81 0.22 18.63
C ASP A 253 6.65 0.21 19.92
N VAL A 254 7.71 1.03 19.97
CA VAL A 254 8.55 1.18 21.16
C VAL A 254 7.77 1.80 22.32
N GLU A 255 6.97 2.85 22.06
CA GLU A 255 6.16 3.53 23.08
C GLU A 255 5.03 2.64 23.63
N VAL A 256 4.45 1.78 22.80
CA VAL A 256 3.36 0.89 23.18
C VAL A 256 3.85 -0.39 23.86
N PHE A 257 5.10 -0.79 23.65
CA PHE A 257 5.64 -2.05 24.16
C PHE A 257 5.48 -2.27 25.66
N PRO A 258 5.71 -1.28 26.57
CA PRO A 258 5.49 -1.49 28.02
C PRO A 258 4.07 -1.90 28.36
N ILE A 259 3.08 -1.41 27.62
CA ILE A 259 1.67 -1.79 27.79
C ILE A 259 1.44 -3.22 27.29
N LEU A 260 2.00 -3.57 26.13
CA LEU A 260 1.91 -4.92 25.58
C LEU A 260 2.58 -5.96 26.48
N ASP A 261 3.76 -5.66 27.01
CA ASP A 261 4.48 -6.50 27.95
C ASP A 261 3.62 -6.76 29.23
N ALA A 262 2.98 -5.70 29.76
CA ALA A 262 2.06 -5.85 30.88
C ALA A 262 0.82 -6.68 30.56
N LEU A 263 0.26 -6.58 29.34
CA LEU A 263 -0.86 -7.41 28.88
C LEU A 263 -0.42 -8.87 28.73
N PHE A 264 0.73 -9.15 28.13
CA PHE A 264 1.27 -10.51 28.00
C PHE A 264 1.55 -11.14 29.36
N LYS A 265 2.16 -10.40 30.29
CA LYS A 265 2.38 -10.88 31.67
C LYS A 265 1.07 -11.27 32.36
N LYS A 266 -0.01 -10.53 32.12
CA LYS A 266 -1.33 -10.89 32.69
C LYS A 266 -1.98 -12.08 32.00
N ILE A 267 -1.75 -12.27 30.72
CA ILE A 267 -2.31 -13.40 29.96
C ILE A 267 -1.54 -14.70 30.30
N TYR A 268 -0.20 -14.66 30.31
CA TYR A 268 0.64 -15.86 30.41
C TYR A 268 1.30 -16.09 31.80
N GLY A 269 1.27 -15.08 32.67
CA GLY A 269 2.07 -15.05 33.90
C GLY A 269 3.43 -14.37 33.72
N GLU A 270 4.09 -14.61 32.59
CA GLU A 270 5.32 -13.91 32.16
C GLU A 270 5.20 -13.54 30.67
N SER A 271 5.91 -12.50 30.24
CA SER A 271 5.91 -12.11 28.83
C SER A 271 6.89 -12.99 28.04
N PRO A 272 6.44 -13.58 26.93
CA PRO A 272 7.34 -14.32 26.04
C PRO A 272 8.21 -13.40 25.17
N TYR A 273 8.01 -12.07 25.22
CA TYR A 273 8.70 -11.06 24.43
C TYR A 273 9.46 -10.10 25.35
N LYS A 274 10.70 -9.79 24.99
CA LYS A 274 11.54 -8.83 25.72
C LYS A 274 11.60 -7.46 25.04
N SER A 275 11.18 -7.39 23.79
CA SER A 275 11.19 -6.16 22.98
C SER A 275 10.07 -6.16 21.93
N PRO A 276 9.69 -4.99 21.37
CA PRO A 276 8.79 -4.95 20.22
C PRO A 276 9.40 -5.66 18.99
N THR A 277 10.72 -5.65 18.83
CA THR A 277 11.42 -6.37 17.75
C THR A 277 11.23 -7.89 17.87
N ASP A 278 11.14 -8.45 19.07
CA ASP A 278 10.88 -9.89 19.28
C ASP A 278 9.52 -10.34 18.74
N MET A 279 8.55 -9.44 18.70
CA MET A 279 7.22 -9.73 18.16
C MET A 279 7.23 -9.80 16.63
N GLY A 280 8.21 -9.19 15.98
CA GLY A 280 8.35 -9.16 14.53
C GLY A 280 8.81 -10.49 13.94
N VAL A 281 8.42 -10.74 12.68
CA VAL A 281 8.85 -11.92 11.90
C VAL A 281 9.49 -11.55 10.56
N ASN A 282 9.85 -10.29 10.35
CA ASN A 282 10.33 -9.77 9.07
C ASN A 282 11.75 -10.25 8.74
N MET A 283 11.93 -10.81 7.52
CA MET A 283 13.21 -11.33 7.01
C MET A 283 13.75 -10.53 5.80
N VAL A 284 13.15 -9.39 5.48
CA VAL A 284 13.49 -8.57 4.29
C VAL A 284 14.96 -8.17 4.25
N GLY A 285 15.53 -7.73 5.37
CA GLY A 285 16.91 -7.25 5.40
C GLY A 285 17.99 -8.31 5.12
N PHE A 286 17.63 -9.61 5.12
CA PHE A 286 18.53 -10.70 4.73
C PHE A 286 18.52 -11.02 3.24
N CYS A 287 17.68 -10.30 2.46
CA CYS A 287 17.42 -10.63 1.05
C CYS A 287 17.83 -9.50 0.09
N ILE A 288 18.48 -8.46 0.58
CA ILE A 288 19.05 -7.39 -0.22
C ILE A 288 20.38 -7.86 -0.80
N GLU A 289 20.55 -7.77 -2.13
CA GLU A 289 21.74 -8.22 -2.85
C GLU A 289 22.53 -7.06 -3.50
N ASP A 290 21.89 -5.91 -3.75
CA ASP A 290 22.50 -4.73 -4.36
C ASP A 290 22.04 -3.46 -3.62
N GLU A 291 22.91 -2.98 -2.73
CA GLU A 291 22.66 -1.81 -1.89
C GLU A 291 22.61 -0.50 -2.68
N ASP A 292 23.38 -0.38 -3.76
CA ASP A 292 23.41 0.83 -4.59
C ASP A 292 22.10 0.97 -5.38
N ALA A 293 21.61 -0.11 -5.96
CA ALA A 293 20.32 -0.14 -6.65
C ALA A 293 19.15 0.10 -5.69
N VAL A 294 19.22 -0.42 -4.46
CA VAL A 294 18.23 -0.14 -3.39
C VAL A 294 18.26 1.33 -2.99
N LYS A 295 19.45 1.91 -2.81
CA LYS A 295 19.61 3.34 -2.48
C LYS A 295 19.00 4.24 -3.55
N GLU A 296 19.27 3.96 -4.83
CA GLU A 296 18.69 4.72 -5.95
C GLU A 296 17.15 4.61 -5.94
N ALA A 297 16.60 3.41 -5.80
CA ALA A 297 15.15 3.19 -5.74
C ALA A 297 14.50 3.93 -4.55
N CYS A 298 15.15 3.92 -3.39
CA CYS A 298 14.70 4.66 -2.20
C CYS A 298 14.76 6.18 -2.42
N SER A 299 15.82 6.69 -3.05
CA SER A 299 15.94 8.11 -3.41
C SER A 299 14.77 8.54 -4.29
N GLN A 300 14.46 7.78 -5.33
CA GLN A 300 13.32 8.06 -6.22
C GLN A 300 11.97 7.98 -5.47
N GLU A 301 11.80 7.05 -4.53
CA GLU A 301 10.55 7.00 -3.73
C GLU A 301 10.42 8.19 -2.79
N ILE A 302 11.50 8.63 -2.12
CA ILE A 302 11.48 9.83 -1.26
C ILE A 302 11.13 11.07 -2.08
N ILE A 303 11.69 11.22 -3.29
CA ILE A 303 11.36 12.32 -4.20
C ILE A 303 9.88 12.26 -4.61
N ARG A 304 9.32 11.07 -4.88
CA ARG A 304 7.88 10.91 -5.15
C ARG A 304 7.04 11.38 -3.98
N ARG A 305 7.40 11.03 -2.74
CA ARG A 305 6.70 11.47 -1.53
C ARG A 305 6.74 13.00 -1.35
N TYR A 306 7.85 13.61 -1.69
CA TYR A 306 7.95 15.07 -1.69
C TYR A 306 6.92 15.73 -2.63
N TYR A 307 6.81 15.25 -3.88
CA TYR A 307 5.81 15.77 -4.82
C TYR A 307 4.38 15.50 -4.34
N ASP A 308 4.12 14.32 -3.79
CA ASP A 308 2.80 13.97 -3.24
C ASP A 308 2.44 14.89 -2.07
N ALA A 309 3.39 15.18 -1.16
CA ALA A 309 3.17 16.09 -0.04
C ALA A 309 2.87 17.53 -0.51
N LYS A 310 3.58 18.02 -1.53
CA LYS A 310 3.29 19.34 -2.13
C LYS A 310 1.90 19.41 -2.74
N VAL A 311 1.47 18.36 -3.44
CA VAL A 311 0.12 18.28 -4.00
C VAL A 311 -0.92 18.21 -2.88
N ASN A 312 -0.69 17.39 -1.85
CA ASN A 312 -1.59 17.29 -0.70
C ASN A 312 -1.75 18.62 0.03
N LEU A 313 -0.67 19.38 0.20
CA LEU A 313 -0.73 20.72 0.76
C LEU A 313 -1.59 21.65 -0.10
N LEU A 314 -1.39 21.68 -1.43
CA LEU A 314 -2.16 22.51 -2.34
C LEU A 314 -3.67 22.21 -2.29
N ILE A 315 -4.05 20.94 -2.16
CA ILE A 315 -5.48 20.54 -2.11
C ILE A 315 -6.05 20.51 -0.67
N GLY A 316 -5.30 21.01 0.31
CA GLY A 316 -5.75 21.12 1.70
C GLY A 316 -5.81 19.80 2.48
N LYS A 317 -5.06 18.78 2.06
CA LYS A 317 -4.99 17.46 2.70
C LYS A 317 -3.68 17.17 3.42
N GLY A 318 -2.66 18.02 3.26
CA GLY A 318 -1.35 17.90 3.85
C GLY A 318 -0.93 19.16 4.61
N THR A 319 0.26 19.12 5.17
CA THR A 319 0.86 20.20 5.96
C THR A 319 2.26 20.56 5.46
N GLU A 320 2.73 21.79 5.77
CA GLU A 320 4.12 22.19 5.48
C GLU A 320 5.13 21.34 6.25
N VAL A 321 4.77 20.91 7.47
CA VAL A 321 5.63 20.06 8.33
C VAL A 321 5.97 18.73 7.64
N GLU A 322 5.03 18.12 6.91
CA GLU A 322 5.30 16.91 6.12
C GLU A 322 6.36 17.15 5.05
N ILE A 323 6.27 18.29 4.33
CA ILE A 323 7.25 18.65 3.29
C ILE A 323 8.63 18.89 3.92
N GLU A 324 8.71 19.61 5.04
CA GLU A 324 9.97 19.87 5.75
C GLU A 324 10.60 18.56 6.23
N LYS A 325 9.81 17.64 6.80
CA LYS A 325 10.26 16.32 7.23
C LYS A 325 10.86 15.53 6.05
N ILE A 326 10.17 15.49 4.91
CA ILE A 326 10.66 14.78 3.73
C ILE A 326 11.93 15.45 3.17
N ASN A 327 12.05 16.78 3.21
CA ASN A 327 13.27 17.49 2.83
C ASN A 327 14.46 17.12 3.72
N LEU A 328 14.24 17.00 5.04
CA LEU A 328 15.29 16.53 5.96
C LEU A 328 15.73 15.11 5.62
N ILE A 329 14.78 14.22 5.30
CA ILE A 329 15.08 12.84 4.90
C ILE A 329 15.85 12.81 3.57
N MET A 330 15.49 13.64 2.57
CA MET A 330 16.27 13.78 1.33
C MET A 330 17.72 14.20 1.62
N GLY A 331 17.92 15.15 2.53
CA GLY A 331 19.26 15.54 2.97
C GLY A 331 20.05 14.42 3.65
N GLN A 332 19.38 13.56 4.43
CA GLN A 332 20.03 12.42 5.11
C GLN A 332 20.48 11.33 4.15
N ILE A 333 19.70 11.02 3.10
CA ILE A 333 20.08 10.03 2.08
C ILE A 333 21.04 10.61 1.04
N GLY A 334 21.17 11.95 0.97
CA GLY A 334 22.02 12.67 0.01
C GLY A 334 21.39 12.78 -1.38
N THR A 335 20.06 12.87 -1.48
CA THR A 335 19.32 13.03 -2.76
C THR A 335 18.65 14.41 -2.86
N SER A 336 18.21 14.75 -4.06
CA SER A 336 17.46 15.97 -4.35
C SER A 336 16.45 15.76 -5.48
N ILE A 337 15.48 16.67 -5.59
CA ILE A 337 14.45 16.62 -6.65
C ILE A 337 15.06 16.65 -8.05
N ASN A 338 16.29 17.18 -8.22
CA ASN A 338 16.99 17.25 -9.51
C ASN A 338 17.39 15.86 -10.04
N GLU A 339 17.48 14.86 -9.17
CA GLU A 339 17.79 13.48 -9.57
C GLU A 339 16.62 12.80 -10.28
N ARG A 340 15.43 13.38 -10.22
CA ARG A 340 14.28 12.90 -11.00
C ARG A 340 14.33 13.47 -12.42
N LYS A 341 15.09 12.81 -13.30
CA LYS A 341 15.35 13.26 -14.69
C LYS A 341 14.09 13.59 -15.46
N VAL A 342 13.05 12.75 -15.32
CA VAL A 342 11.77 12.93 -16.02
C VAL A 342 11.07 14.24 -15.64
N ALA A 343 11.25 14.73 -14.40
CA ALA A 343 10.71 16.01 -13.95
C ALA A 343 11.46 17.19 -14.60
N GLY A 344 12.78 17.17 -14.59
CA GLY A 344 13.60 18.22 -15.22
C GLY A 344 13.29 18.42 -16.70
N ILE A 345 13.19 17.33 -17.46
CA ILE A 345 12.86 17.36 -18.89
C ILE A 345 11.44 17.87 -19.15
N ALA A 346 10.47 17.46 -18.31
CA ALA A 346 9.08 17.95 -18.43
C ALA A 346 9.02 19.47 -18.21
N LEU A 347 9.66 19.96 -17.15
CA LEU A 347 9.70 21.38 -16.78
C LEU A 347 10.40 22.24 -17.80
N GLU A 348 11.57 21.81 -18.31
CA GLU A 348 12.29 22.49 -19.38
C GLU A 348 11.41 22.66 -20.63
N LYS A 349 10.76 21.56 -21.06
CA LYS A 349 9.87 21.60 -22.23
C LYS A 349 8.63 22.47 -21.99
N ALA A 350 8.03 22.43 -20.81
CA ALA A 350 6.89 23.27 -20.46
C ALA A 350 7.28 24.77 -20.45
N SER A 351 8.46 25.08 -19.93
CA SER A 351 8.99 26.45 -19.94
C SER A 351 9.20 26.98 -21.35
N LYS A 352 9.69 26.14 -22.28
CA LYS A 352 9.89 26.48 -23.68
C LYS A 352 8.58 26.63 -24.45
N ASP A 353 7.68 25.66 -24.32
CA ASP A 353 6.46 25.59 -25.11
C ASP A 353 5.30 26.41 -24.50
N LYS A 354 5.44 26.85 -23.24
CA LYS A 354 4.44 27.62 -22.46
C LYS A 354 3.08 26.93 -22.32
N VAL A 355 3.07 25.59 -22.32
CA VAL A 355 1.89 24.75 -22.14
C VAL A 355 2.22 23.58 -21.20
N PRO A 356 1.22 22.97 -20.56
CA PRO A 356 1.41 21.77 -19.77
C PRO A 356 2.09 20.65 -20.57
N VAL A 357 3.01 19.94 -19.90
CA VAL A 357 3.78 18.81 -20.46
C VAL A 357 3.70 17.63 -19.47
N LEU A 358 3.65 16.42 -20.00
CA LEU A 358 3.93 15.20 -19.29
C LEU A 358 5.09 14.47 -19.96
N ALA A 359 6.06 14.01 -19.16
CA ALA A 359 7.18 13.18 -19.62
C ALA A 359 7.03 11.77 -19.04
N ILE A 360 7.42 10.75 -19.84
CA ILE A 360 7.46 9.34 -19.44
C ILE A 360 8.86 8.82 -19.77
N GLU A 361 9.52 8.20 -18.80
CA GLU A 361 10.80 7.51 -18.97
C GLU A 361 10.50 6.02 -19.24
N LEU A 362 10.91 5.55 -20.40
CA LEU A 362 10.75 4.16 -20.81
C LEU A 362 11.81 3.27 -20.15
N ASN A 363 11.60 1.95 -20.21
CA ASN A 363 12.49 0.97 -19.58
C ASN A 363 13.94 0.99 -20.10
N ASP A 364 14.19 1.54 -21.28
CA ASP A 364 15.53 1.73 -21.89
C ASP A 364 16.17 3.07 -21.49
N GLY A 365 15.53 3.86 -20.62
CA GLY A 365 15.97 5.18 -20.20
C GLY A 365 15.61 6.32 -21.17
N THR A 366 14.93 6.03 -22.28
CA THR A 366 14.48 7.07 -23.22
C THR A 366 13.31 7.85 -22.61
N ILE A 367 13.41 9.19 -22.59
CA ILE A 367 12.35 10.04 -22.04
C ILE A 367 11.50 10.62 -23.19
N ILE A 368 10.25 10.23 -23.23
CA ILE A 368 9.25 10.68 -24.19
C ILE A 368 8.37 11.76 -23.56
N THR A 369 8.14 12.85 -24.29
CA THR A 369 7.31 13.95 -23.81
C THR A 369 6.06 14.11 -24.63
N GLY A 370 4.97 14.53 -23.97
CA GLY A 370 3.72 14.98 -24.59
C GLY A 370 3.34 16.35 -24.08
N LYS A 371 3.04 17.28 -24.98
CA LYS A 371 2.53 18.61 -24.62
C LYS A 371 1.05 18.74 -24.87
N GLN A 372 0.40 19.56 -24.06
CA GLN A 372 -1.01 19.89 -24.27
C GLN A 372 -1.20 20.59 -25.63
N THR A 373 -2.22 20.19 -26.35
CA THR A 373 -2.64 20.81 -27.61
C THR A 373 -4.12 21.15 -27.55
N TYR A 374 -4.68 21.69 -28.61
CA TYR A 374 -6.14 21.88 -28.70
C TYR A 374 -6.91 20.55 -28.80
N LEU A 375 -6.26 19.46 -29.25
CA LEU A 375 -6.88 18.14 -29.40
C LEU A 375 -6.69 17.23 -28.19
N LEU A 376 -5.50 17.24 -27.57
CA LEU A 376 -5.07 16.26 -26.58
C LEU A 376 -4.63 16.92 -25.28
N THR A 377 -4.88 16.27 -24.13
CA THR A 377 -4.19 16.60 -22.88
C THR A 377 -2.71 16.24 -22.99
N ALA A 378 -1.86 16.79 -22.11
CA ALA A 378 -0.44 16.43 -22.06
C ALA A 378 -0.25 14.92 -21.81
N THR A 379 -1.10 14.33 -20.98
CA THR A 379 -1.11 12.89 -20.67
C THR A 379 -1.39 12.05 -21.90
N SER A 380 -2.45 12.37 -22.63
CA SER A 380 -2.80 11.67 -23.87
C SER A 380 -1.70 11.78 -24.91
N ALA A 381 -1.12 12.98 -25.06
CA ALA A 381 -0.03 13.19 -26.01
C ALA A 381 1.22 12.38 -25.63
N ALA A 382 1.58 12.32 -24.33
CA ALA A 382 2.71 11.54 -23.86
C ALA A 382 2.49 10.03 -24.06
N LEU A 383 1.34 9.50 -23.69
CA LEU A 383 0.99 8.09 -23.90
C LEU A 383 1.05 7.73 -25.39
N LEU A 384 0.42 8.55 -26.26
CA LEU A 384 0.43 8.33 -27.70
C LEU A 384 1.85 8.34 -28.29
N ASN A 385 2.68 9.30 -27.87
CA ASN A 385 4.07 9.39 -28.31
C ASN A 385 4.89 8.19 -27.82
N SER A 386 4.66 7.73 -26.59
CA SER A 386 5.36 6.58 -26.01
C SER A 386 5.05 5.28 -26.78
N ILE A 387 3.76 4.99 -27.03
CA ILE A 387 3.40 3.77 -27.79
C ILE A 387 3.84 3.83 -29.24
N LYS A 388 3.85 5.02 -29.86
CA LYS A 388 4.42 5.21 -31.20
C LYS A 388 5.92 4.94 -31.22
N HIS A 389 6.66 5.46 -30.23
CA HIS A 389 8.08 5.22 -30.13
C HIS A 389 8.38 3.73 -29.95
N LEU A 390 7.69 3.05 -29.04
CA LEU A 390 7.84 1.62 -28.81
C LEU A 390 7.53 0.76 -30.06
N ALA A 391 6.55 1.18 -30.87
CA ALA A 391 6.19 0.51 -32.13
C ALA A 391 7.08 0.94 -33.32
N GLY A 392 8.09 1.78 -33.13
CA GLY A 392 8.92 2.28 -34.25
C GLY A 392 8.16 3.17 -35.25
N ILE A 393 7.02 3.74 -34.86
CA ILE A 393 6.17 4.55 -35.71
C ILE A 393 6.72 5.98 -35.77
N LYS A 394 6.92 6.48 -37.01
CA LYS A 394 7.43 7.84 -37.20
C LYS A 394 6.47 8.90 -36.64
N ASP A 395 7.00 9.95 -36.01
CA ASP A 395 6.20 11.02 -35.38
C ASP A 395 5.20 11.72 -36.32
N LYS A 396 5.56 11.86 -37.61
CA LYS A 396 4.68 12.48 -38.61
C LYS A 396 3.41 11.69 -38.90
N LEU A 397 3.37 10.39 -38.61
CA LEU A 397 2.20 9.56 -38.84
C LEU A 397 1.16 9.82 -37.76
N LYS A 398 -0.01 10.29 -38.16
CA LYS A 398 -1.15 10.48 -37.22
C LYS A 398 -1.93 9.18 -37.10
N LEU A 399 -1.94 8.59 -35.92
CA LEU A 399 -2.70 7.35 -35.64
C LEU A 399 -4.21 7.61 -35.55
N ILE A 400 -4.60 8.82 -35.14
CA ILE A 400 -6.01 9.21 -35.04
C ILE A 400 -6.26 10.40 -35.97
N SER A 401 -7.26 10.28 -36.85
CA SER A 401 -7.65 11.37 -37.71
C SER A 401 -8.38 12.49 -36.92
N PRO A 402 -8.16 13.77 -37.26
CA PRO A 402 -8.99 14.86 -36.74
C PRO A 402 -10.49 14.63 -36.94
N THR A 403 -10.90 13.98 -38.01
CA THR A 403 -12.30 13.63 -38.30
C THR A 403 -12.94 12.68 -37.27
N ILE A 404 -12.13 11.97 -36.48
CA ILE A 404 -12.60 11.15 -35.36
C ILE A 404 -12.61 11.97 -34.07
N ILE A 405 -11.66 12.87 -33.90
CA ILE A 405 -11.50 13.68 -32.68
C ILE A 405 -12.58 14.75 -32.58
N GLU A 406 -12.87 15.45 -33.68
CA GLU A 406 -13.83 16.56 -33.72
C GLU A 406 -15.25 16.18 -33.23
N PRO A 407 -15.88 15.08 -33.69
CA PRO A 407 -17.17 14.63 -33.17
C PRO A 407 -17.14 14.36 -31.65
N LEU A 408 -16.03 13.82 -31.13
CA LEU A 408 -15.89 13.57 -29.70
C LEU A 408 -15.79 14.87 -28.91
N GLN A 409 -15.06 15.86 -29.39
CA GLN A 409 -15.01 17.20 -28.83
C GLN A 409 -16.37 17.89 -28.81
N LYS A 410 -17.12 17.75 -29.88
CA LYS A 410 -18.51 18.25 -30.02
C LYS A 410 -19.41 17.59 -28.96
N LEU A 411 -19.35 16.26 -28.86
CA LEU A 411 -20.08 15.50 -27.83
C LEU A 411 -19.74 16.02 -26.42
N LYS A 412 -18.46 16.17 -26.11
CA LYS A 412 -18.00 16.65 -24.77
C LYS A 412 -18.55 18.06 -24.50
N LYS A 413 -18.55 18.97 -25.48
CA LYS A 413 -18.99 20.34 -25.32
C LYS A 413 -20.51 20.47 -25.28
N GLU A 414 -21.19 19.93 -26.29
CA GLU A 414 -22.60 20.22 -26.55
C GLU A 414 -23.56 19.31 -25.76
N VAL A 415 -23.15 18.07 -25.51
CA VAL A 415 -24.01 17.07 -24.83
C VAL A 415 -23.59 16.92 -23.36
N LEU A 416 -22.27 16.75 -23.08
CA LEU A 416 -21.78 16.51 -21.72
C LEU A 416 -21.44 17.79 -20.94
N GLY A 417 -21.53 18.97 -21.57
CA GLY A 417 -21.29 20.27 -20.92
C GLY A 417 -19.86 20.43 -20.35
N LYS A 418 -18.87 19.70 -20.89
CA LYS A 418 -17.48 19.77 -20.41
C LYS A 418 -16.82 21.07 -20.90
N SER A 419 -16.17 21.83 -19.99
CA SER A 419 -15.34 22.97 -20.34
C SER A 419 -14.07 22.55 -21.09
N ASN A 420 -13.43 21.48 -20.66
CA ASN A 420 -12.26 20.89 -21.33
C ASN A 420 -12.70 19.83 -22.34
N VAL A 421 -12.61 20.16 -23.63
CA VAL A 421 -12.99 19.28 -24.74
C VAL A 421 -11.84 18.41 -25.26
N ARG A 422 -10.60 18.63 -24.80
CA ARG A 422 -9.45 17.82 -25.20
C ARG A 422 -9.68 16.35 -24.86
N LEU A 423 -9.15 15.46 -25.68
CA LEU A 423 -9.15 14.05 -25.36
C LEU A 423 -8.18 13.81 -24.19
N ASN A 424 -8.73 13.28 -23.11
CA ASN A 424 -7.93 12.77 -21.98
C ASN A 424 -7.40 11.35 -22.26
N ALA A 425 -6.64 10.78 -21.38
CA ALA A 425 -6.03 9.46 -21.58
C ALA A 425 -7.08 8.35 -21.80
N GLN A 426 -8.21 8.41 -21.11
CA GLN A 426 -9.29 7.43 -21.29
C GLN A 426 -9.95 7.56 -22.66
N ASP A 427 -10.25 8.79 -23.10
CA ASP A 427 -10.78 9.05 -24.43
C ASP A 427 -9.81 8.53 -25.52
N LEU A 428 -8.50 8.83 -25.36
CA LEU A 428 -7.47 8.37 -26.29
C LEU A 428 -7.46 6.85 -26.42
N LEU A 429 -7.39 6.12 -25.31
CA LEU A 429 -7.36 4.65 -25.33
C LEU A 429 -8.64 4.05 -25.92
N THR A 430 -9.79 4.66 -25.65
CA THR A 430 -11.07 4.24 -26.22
C THR A 430 -11.07 4.40 -27.74
N VAL A 431 -10.64 5.56 -28.25
CA VAL A 431 -10.56 5.81 -29.70
C VAL A 431 -9.58 4.85 -30.36
N LEU A 432 -8.40 4.63 -29.79
CA LEU A 432 -7.42 3.68 -30.31
C LEU A 432 -7.98 2.25 -30.34
N SER A 433 -8.68 1.83 -29.29
CA SER A 433 -9.29 0.50 -29.19
C SER A 433 -10.39 0.28 -30.25
N ILE A 434 -11.17 1.32 -30.54
CA ILE A 434 -12.20 1.26 -31.63
C ILE A 434 -11.55 1.18 -33.01
N ALA A 435 -10.43 1.86 -33.22
CA ALA A 435 -9.73 1.92 -34.49
C ALA A 435 -8.82 0.69 -34.75
N ALA A 436 -8.34 0.03 -33.73
CA ALA A 436 -7.40 -1.08 -33.81
C ALA A 436 -7.88 -2.24 -34.72
N PRO A 437 -9.13 -2.74 -34.66
CA PRO A 437 -9.57 -3.87 -35.48
C PRO A 437 -9.49 -3.62 -37.01
N THR A 438 -9.45 -2.35 -37.44
CA THR A 438 -9.39 -1.95 -38.83
C THR A 438 -8.04 -1.37 -39.26
N ASN A 439 -7.10 -1.22 -38.29
CA ASN A 439 -5.80 -0.62 -38.56
C ASN A 439 -4.69 -1.36 -37.78
N PRO A 440 -3.95 -2.27 -38.46
CA PRO A 440 -2.91 -3.06 -37.82
C PRO A 440 -1.82 -2.24 -37.11
N ILE A 441 -1.50 -1.04 -37.60
CA ILE A 441 -0.50 -0.15 -36.99
C ILE A 441 -1.00 0.35 -35.64
N ILE A 442 -2.29 0.66 -35.51
CA ILE A 442 -2.88 1.07 -34.23
C ILE A 442 -2.94 -0.13 -33.27
N GLU A 443 -3.30 -1.31 -33.76
CA GLU A 443 -3.35 -2.53 -32.97
C GLU A 443 -1.97 -2.86 -32.37
N GLU A 444 -0.92 -2.84 -33.20
CA GLU A 444 0.47 -3.05 -32.75
C GLU A 444 0.89 -2.02 -31.69
N ALA A 445 0.66 -0.72 -31.93
CA ALA A 445 0.98 0.33 -30.98
C ALA A 445 0.21 0.17 -29.66
N LEU A 446 -1.08 -0.18 -29.70
CA LEU A 446 -1.92 -0.32 -28.52
C LEU A 446 -1.48 -1.54 -27.66
N ASN A 447 -1.07 -2.63 -28.30
CA ASN A 447 -0.57 -3.83 -27.60
C ASN A 447 0.69 -3.54 -26.78
N LEU A 448 1.49 -2.54 -27.16
CA LEU A 448 2.70 -2.13 -26.44
C LEU A 448 2.43 -1.24 -25.22
N ILE A 449 1.19 -0.82 -24.96
CA ILE A 449 0.86 0.06 -23.83
C ILE A 449 1.21 -0.59 -22.48
N THR A 450 1.12 -1.91 -22.38
CA THR A 450 1.47 -2.67 -21.16
C THR A 450 2.95 -2.61 -20.85
N SER A 451 3.81 -2.30 -21.82
CA SER A 451 5.26 -2.11 -21.63
C SER A 451 5.60 -0.84 -20.84
N LEU A 452 4.62 0.06 -20.65
CA LEU A 452 4.78 1.25 -19.81
C LEU A 452 4.65 0.95 -18.31
N LYS A 453 4.34 -0.29 -17.94
CA LYS A 453 4.24 -0.68 -16.52
C LYS A 453 5.55 -0.45 -15.78
N GLY A 454 5.46 0.32 -14.67
CA GLY A 454 6.63 0.67 -13.85
C GLY A 454 7.42 1.87 -14.35
N ALA A 455 7.11 2.42 -15.52
CA ALA A 455 7.74 3.61 -16.06
C ALA A 455 7.56 4.82 -15.14
N GLU A 456 8.59 5.65 -15.04
CA GLU A 456 8.55 6.92 -14.30
C GLU A 456 7.90 8.00 -15.16
N ALA A 457 7.02 8.79 -14.56
CA ALA A 457 6.36 9.87 -15.25
C ALA A 457 6.28 11.13 -14.39
N HIS A 458 6.27 12.30 -15.06
CA HIS A 458 6.09 13.58 -14.38
C HIS A 458 5.21 14.54 -15.19
N SER A 459 4.23 15.13 -14.50
CA SER A 459 3.35 16.18 -15.06
C SER A 459 3.70 17.54 -14.49
N THR A 460 3.79 18.55 -15.34
CA THR A 460 4.09 19.94 -14.94
C THR A 460 2.87 20.68 -14.35
N VAL A 461 1.73 20.03 -14.26
CA VAL A 461 0.51 20.54 -13.62
C VAL A 461 -0.25 19.40 -12.97
N LEU A 462 -1.20 19.72 -12.08
CA LEU A 462 -2.12 18.73 -11.51
C LEU A 462 -2.88 17.99 -12.60
N LEU A 463 -2.87 16.68 -12.51
CA LEU A 463 -3.62 15.80 -13.40
C LEU A 463 -5.12 15.81 -13.09
N ALA A 464 -5.95 15.79 -14.11
CA ALA A 464 -7.38 15.50 -13.95
C ALA A 464 -7.56 14.06 -13.51
N TYR A 465 -8.67 13.78 -12.84
CA TYR A 465 -8.99 12.45 -12.30
C TYR A 465 -8.91 11.34 -13.36
N GLU A 466 -9.45 11.60 -14.55
CA GLU A 466 -9.47 10.64 -15.65
C GLU A 466 -8.06 10.29 -16.15
N ASP A 467 -7.18 11.31 -16.29
CA ASP A 467 -5.78 11.11 -16.67
C ASP A 467 -5.01 10.34 -15.60
N GLN A 468 -5.19 10.74 -14.33
CA GLN A 468 -4.53 10.09 -13.17
C GLN A 468 -4.99 8.62 -13.03
N SER A 469 -6.29 8.35 -13.21
CA SER A 469 -6.87 7.00 -13.14
C SER A 469 -6.26 6.06 -14.18
N VAL A 470 -6.10 6.53 -15.42
CA VAL A 470 -5.49 5.74 -16.50
C VAL A 470 -4.01 5.45 -16.20
N LEU A 471 -3.22 6.46 -15.82
CA LEU A 471 -1.80 6.28 -15.51
C LEU A 471 -1.61 5.29 -14.34
N LYS A 472 -2.48 5.37 -13.32
CA LYS A 472 -2.49 4.43 -12.18
C LYS A 472 -2.85 3.01 -12.62
N SER A 473 -3.86 2.85 -13.50
CA SER A 473 -4.26 1.54 -14.04
C SER A 473 -3.16 0.91 -14.88
N LEU A 474 -2.40 1.70 -15.62
CA LEU A 474 -1.20 1.29 -16.34
C LEU A 474 0.02 1.06 -15.44
N ARG A 475 -0.11 1.34 -14.13
CA ARG A 475 0.94 1.17 -13.10
C ARG A 475 2.20 2.00 -13.36
N LEU A 476 2.05 3.23 -13.86
CA LEU A 476 3.15 4.18 -13.94
C LEU A 476 3.42 4.80 -12.55
N ASN A 477 4.68 5.13 -12.30
CA ASN A 477 5.12 5.87 -11.11
C ASN A 477 5.06 7.38 -11.40
N VAL A 478 3.92 7.98 -11.13
CA VAL A 478 3.62 9.36 -11.54
C VAL A 478 3.92 10.34 -10.41
N THR A 479 4.61 11.44 -10.75
CA THR A 479 4.70 12.65 -9.94
C THR A 479 4.10 13.83 -10.71
N GLN A 480 3.74 14.90 -10.00
CA GLN A 480 3.16 16.09 -10.60
C GLN A 480 3.52 17.34 -9.82
N GLU A 481 3.65 18.47 -10.52
CA GLU A 481 3.79 19.75 -9.86
C GLU A 481 2.49 20.17 -9.16
N ALA A 482 2.65 20.82 -8.00
CA ALA A 482 1.53 21.40 -7.25
C ALA A 482 1.09 22.72 -7.91
N VAL A 483 0.72 22.66 -9.18
CA VAL A 483 0.28 23.78 -10.00
C VAL A 483 -1.08 23.46 -10.61
N LEU A 484 -2.07 24.33 -10.33
CA LEU A 484 -3.39 24.20 -10.94
C LEU A 484 -3.29 24.43 -12.46
N ARG A 485 -4.07 23.67 -13.23
CA ARG A 485 -4.21 23.95 -14.66
C ARG A 485 -4.79 25.36 -14.80
N GLY A 486 -4.10 26.27 -15.47
CA GLY A 486 -4.73 27.47 -16.01
C GLY A 486 -5.79 27.06 -17.02
N GLU A 487 -6.96 27.71 -17.02
CA GLU A 487 -8.02 27.51 -17.99
C GLU A 487 -7.57 27.79 -19.43
#